data_2b9b6350dcebde9191e3435d0f8f4476
#
_entry.id   2b9b6350dcebde9191e3435d0f8f4476
#
_cell.length_a   1.000
_cell.length_b   1.000
_cell.length_c   1.000
_cell.angle_alpha   90.00
_cell.angle_beta   90.00
_cell.angle_gamma   90.00
#
_symmetry.space_group_name_H-M   'P 1'
#
loop_
_entity.id
_entity.type
_entity.pdbx_description
1 polymer ?
#
loop_
_entity_poly.entity_id
_entity_poly.type
_entity_poly.pdbx_seq_one_letter_code
_entity_poly.pdbx_strand_id
1 'polypeptide(L)'
;MRATPKKLTLAVAVWPHAGTLLLARRADAGLFGGLWELPAAEIADDAPDSEARARLSAALGVDVILEGALGTVKRQLTHRDLSLRLLRVSGPRRPASTPAFRELRWCAPDDAGKLGMSTAMQRALDLALEAGVLPGG
;
A
#
# COMPACT_ATOMS: atom_id res chain seq x y z
N MET A 1 28.42 16.22 4.52
CA MET A 1 27.97 15.42 3.37
C MET A 1 27.01 14.33 3.83
N ARG A 2 25.86 14.25 3.22
CA ARG A 2 24.87 13.25 3.58
C ARG A 2 25.34 11.85 3.10
N ALA A 3 25.30 10.86 3.99
CA ALA A 3 25.55 9.49 3.58
C ALA A 3 24.51 9.05 2.54
N THR A 4 24.90 8.14 1.65
CA THR A 4 23.96 7.60 0.65
C THR A 4 22.77 6.96 1.37
N PRO A 5 21.53 7.45 1.16
CA PRO A 5 20.39 6.89 1.84
C PRO A 5 20.07 5.48 1.32
N LYS A 6 19.56 4.66 2.21
CA LYS A 6 19.12 3.32 1.86
C LYS A 6 17.82 3.41 1.06
N LYS A 7 17.78 2.76 -0.10
CA LYS A 7 16.55 2.69 -0.90
C LYS A 7 15.58 1.68 -0.30
N LEU A 8 14.32 2.06 -0.23
CA LEU A 8 13.24 1.18 0.20
C LEU A 8 12.10 1.31 -0.80
N THR A 9 11.77 0.22 -1.46
CA THR A 9 10.66 0.17 -2.42
C THR A 9 9.57 -0.73 -1.90
N LEU A 10 8.34 -0.22 -1.91
CA LEU A 10 7.17 -0.98 -1.51
C LEU A 10 6.22 -1.14 -2.68
N ALA A 11 5.71 -2.36 -2.88
CA ALA A 11 4.52 -2.57 -3.69
C ALA A 11 3.32 -2.25 -2.81
N VAL A 12 2.40 -1.43 -3.33
CA VAL A 12 1.23 -0.95 -2.58
C VAL A 12 -0.03 -1.42 -3.28
N ALA A 13 -0.87 -2.16 -2.55
CA ALA A 13 -2.11 -2.67 -3.08
C ALA A 13 -3.22 -1.64 -2.94
N VAL A 14 -3.79 -1.22 -4.06
CA VAL A 14 -4.98 -0.41 -4.10
C VAL A 14 -6.13 -1.34 -4.49
N TRP A 15 -6.94 -1.72 -3.49
CA TRP A 15 -7.99 -2.71 -3.67
C TRP A 15 -9.36 -2.06 -3.41
N PRO A 16 -10.05 -1.63 -4.48
CA PRO A 16 -11.38 -1.04 -4.35
C PRO A 16 -12.45 -2.13 -4.25
N HIS A 17 -13.45 -1.90 -3.42
CA HIS A 17 -14.62 -2.77 -3.30
C HIS A 17 -15.79 -1.99 -2.75
N ALA A 18 -16.90 -1.96 -3.49
CA ALA A 18 -18.15 -1.34 -3.05
C ALA A 18 -17.98 0.09 -2.49
N GLY A 19 -17.24 0.94 -3.21
CA GLY A 19 -17.02 2.33 -2.80
C GLY A 19 -16.01 2.50 -1.68
N THR A 20 -15.30 1.44 -1.30
CA THR A 20 -14.28 1.47 -0.24
C THR A 20 -12.94 1.02 -0.77
N LEU A 21 -11.89 1.29 -0.02
CA LEU A 21 -10.54 0.76 -0.24
C LEU A 21 -10.13 -0.08 0.95
N LEU A 22 -9.38 -1.15 0.66
CA LEU A 22 -8.77 -1.95 1.73
C LEU A 22 -7.64 -1.17 2.38
N LEU A 23 -7.72 -1.00 3.69
CA LEU A 23 -6.66 -0.43 4.50
C LEU A 23 -6.17 -1.47 5.49
N ALA A 24 -4.90 -1.36 5.86
CA ALA A 24 -4.27 -2.27 6.79
C ALA A 24 -3.56 -1.47 7.88
N ARG A 25 -3.56 -2.00 9.09
CA ARG A 25 -2.75 -1.47 10.17
C ARG A 25 -1.56 -2.38 10.35
N ARG A 26 -0.38 -1.81 10.18
CA ARG A 26 0.86 -2.56 10.26
C ARG A 26 1.15 -2.98 11.70
N ALA A 27 1.77 -4.15 11.86
CA ALA A 27 2.26 -4.58 13.16
C ALA A 27 3.17 -3.51 13.78
N ASP A 28 3.25 -3.46 15.10
CA ASP A 28 3.84 -2.35 15.84
C ASP A 28 5.37 -2.22 15.73
N ALA A 29 6.04 -3.08 14.97
CA ALA A 29 7.49 -3.06 14.81
C ALA A 29 7.88 -2.55 13.41
N GLY A 30 9.02 -1.85 13.33
CA GLY A 30 9.60 -1.41 12.06
C GLY A 30 9.07 -0.07 11.58
N LEU A 31 9.46 0.27 10.33
CA LEU A 31 9.03 1.52 9.70
C LEU A 31 7.52 1.53 9.53
N PHE A 32 6.88 2.63 9.93
CA PHE A 32 5.42 2.80 9.89
C PHE A 32 4.64 1.84 10.80
N GLY A 33 5.32 1.19 11.76
CA GLY A 33 4.67 0.29 12.71
C GLY A 33 3.51 0.97 13.45
N GLY A 34 2.39 0.28 13.56
CA GLY A 34 1.19 0.79 14.23
C GLY A 34 0.35 1.77 13.43
N LEU A 35 0.85 2.25 12.28
CA LEU A 35 0.11 3.18 11.43
C LEU A 35 -0.75 2.43 10.41
N TRP A 36 -1.80 3.09 9.94
CA TRP A 36 -2.62 2.60 8.86
C TRP A 36 -1.96 2.86 7.51
N GLU A 37 -2.28 2.04 6.52
CA GLU A 37 -1.72 2.14 5.17
C GLU A 37 -2.64 1.47 4.16
N LEU A 38 -2.45 1.82 2.88
CA LEU A 38 -2.81 0.88 1.82
C LEU A 38 -1.85 -0.31 1.99
N PRO A 39 -2.34 -1.57 1.93
CA PRO A 39 -1.46 -2.70 2.21
C PRO A 39 -0.22 -2.69 1.35
N ALA A 40 0.94 -2.83 1.96
CA ALA A 40 2.22 -2.72 1.26
C ALA A 40 3.15 -3.86 1.65
N ALA A 41 4.04 -4.23 0.71
CA ALA A 41 5.07 -5.24 0.93
C ALA A 41 6.36 -4.78 0.29
N GLU A 42 7.50 -5.04 0.95
CA GLU A 42 8.79 -4.66 0.44
C GLU A 42 9.16 -5.50 -0.78
N ILE A 43 9.69 -4.83 -1.80
CA ILE A 43 10.20 -5.46 -3.03
C ILE A 43 11.55 -4.82 -3.40
N ALA A 44 12.32 -5.50 -4.25
CA ALA A 44 13.49 -4.88 -4.85
C ALA A 44 13.06 -3.70 -5.74
N ASP A 45 13.94 -2.69 -5.87
CA ASP A 45 13.63 -1.47 -6.62
C ASP A 45 13.27 -1.76 -8.09
N ASP A 46 13.91 -2.77 -8.69
CA ASP A 46 13.69 -3.20 -10.07
C ASP A 46 12.80 -4.45 -10.19
N ALA A 47 12.09 -4.81 -9.13
CA ALA A 47 11.28 -6.02 -9.13
C ALA A 47 10.20 -5.97 -10.22
N PRO A 48 9.99 -7.07 -10.96
CA PRO A 48 8.89 -7.14 -11.91
C PRO A 48 7.54 -7.18 -11.19
N ASP A 49 6.47 -6.87 -11.91
CA ASP A 49 5.12 -6.89 -11.35
C ASP A 49 4.73 -8.26 -10.81
N SER A 50 5.24 -9.35 -11.40
CA SER A 50 4.99 -10.69 -10.90
C SER A 50 5.51 -10.90 -9.48
N GLU A 51 6.66 -10.32 -9.13
CA GLU A 51 7.19 -10.38 -7.78
C GLU A 51 6.39 -9.48 -6.83
N ALA A 52 6.02 -8.29 -7.29
CA ALA A 52 5.14 -7.41 -6.51
C ALA A 52 3.83 -8.11 -6.15
N ARG A 53 3.20 -8.78 -7.14
CA ARG A 53 1.98 -9.55 -6.91
C ARG A 53 2.20 -10.66 -5.90
N ALA A 54 3.30 -11.41 -6.03
CA ALA A 54 3.60 -12.52 -5.11
C ALA A 54 3.79 -12.02 -3.68
N ARG A 55 4.49 -10.90 -3.50
CA ARG A 55 4.72 -10.31 -2.17
C ARG A 55 3.44 -9.78 -1.54
N LEU A 56 2.61 -9.11 -2.33
CA LEU A 56 1.31 -8.63 -1.84
C LEU A 56 0.39 -9.79 -1.50
N SER A 57 0.37 -10.83 -2.32
CA SER A 57 -0.43 -12.03 -2.05
C SER A 57 -0.02 -12.69 -0.73
N ALA A 58 1.30 -12.82 -0.51
CA ALA A 58 1.80 -13.39 0.74
C ALA A 58 1.41 -12.53 1.95
N ALA A 59 1.53 -11.21 1.84
CA ALA A 59 1.19 -10.30 2.94
C ALA A 59 -0.31 -10.32 3.26
N LEU A 60 -1.16 -10.48 2.24
CA LEU A 60 -2.62 -10.44 2.40
C LEU A 60 -3.25 -11.82 2.61
N GLY A 61 -2.48 -12.89 2.40
CA GLY A 61 -3.00 -14.25 2.58
C GLY A 61 -4.02 -14.68 1.52
N VAL A 62 -4.08 -13.99 0.39
CA VAL A 62 -4.91 -14.36 -0.76
C VAL A 62 -4.14 -14.07 -2.04
N ASP A 63 -4.43 -14.83 -3.10
CA ASP A 63 -3.81 -14.59 -4.40
C ASP A 63 -4.45 -13.36 -5.05
N VAL A 64 -3.75 -12.23 -5.04
CA VAL A 64 -4.24 -11.02 -5.67
C VAL A 64 -4.05 -11.08 -7.18
N ILE A 65 -4.94 -10.40 -7.88
CA ILE A 65 -4.90 -10.22 -9.32
C ILE A 65 -4.48 -8.78 -9.59
N LEU A 66 -3.41 -8.57 -10.37
CA LEU A 66 -3.01 -7.23 -10.77
C LEU A 66 -3.92 -6.73 -11.89
N GLU A 67 -4.52 -5.56 -11.66
CA GLU A 67 -5.39 -4.92 -12.63
C GLU A 67 -4.67 -3.81 -13.39
N GLY A 68 -3.60 -3.26 -12.84
CA GLY A 68 -2.80 -2.24 -13.50
C GLY A 68 -1.96 -1.42 -12.53
N ALA A 69 -1.00 -0.70 -13.09
CA ALA A 69 -0.17 0.24 -12.34
C ALA A 69 -0.86 1.60 -12.29
N LEU A 70 -0.84 2.25 -11.13
CA LEU A 70 -1.48 3.55 -10.92
C LEU A 70 -0.47 4.69 -10.85
N GLY A 71 0.78 4.38 -10.54
CA GLY A 71 1.82 5.39 -10.42
C GLY A 71 2.75 5.09 -9.26
N THR A 72 3.67 6.01 -9.02
CA THR A 72 4.69 5.86 -7.98
C THR A 72 4.76 7.14 -7.15
N VAL A 73 4.78 6.98 -5.84
CA VAL A 73 5.05 8.07 -4.89
C VAL A 73 6.48 7.92 -4.41
N LYS A 74 7.26 9.00 -4.47
CA LYS A 74 8.65 9.01 -3.98
C LYS A 74 8.77 10.02 -2.86
N ARG A 75 9.45 9.61 -1.79
CA ARG A 75 9.73 10.46 -0.63
C ARG A 75 11.17 10.28 -0.19
N GLN A 76 11.84 11.39 0.04
CA GLN A 76 13.18 11.39 0.60
C GLN A 76 13.06 11.57 2.11
N LEU A 77 13.48 10.55 2.85
CA LEU A 77 13.54 10.59 4.31
C LEU A 77 14.99 10.75 4.73
N THR A 78 15.23 11.06 6.02
CA THR A 78 16.58 11.33 6.51
C THR A 78 17.57 10.21 6.18
N HIS A 79 17.16 8.96 6.33
CA HIS A 79 18.03 7.80 6.12
C HIS A 79 17.54 6.86 5.03
N ARG A 80 16.46 7.19 4.32
CA ARG A 80 15.88 6.32 3.31
C ARG A 80 15.32 7.12 2.15
N ASP A 81 15.47 6.57 0.95
CA ASP A 81 14.72 7.03 -0.21
C ASP A 81 13.59 6.03 -0.44
N LEU A 82 12.38 6.49 -0.22
CA LEU A 82 11.18 5.65 -0.24
C LEU A 82 10.48 5.76 -1.58
N SER A 83 10.16 4.61 -2.19
CA SER A 83 9.33 4.52 -3.40
C SER A 83 8.14 3.64 -3.12
N LEU A 84 6.94 4.15 -3.40
CA LEU A 84 5.69 3.41 -3.29
C LEU A 84 5.15 3.18 -4.69
N ARG A 85 5.18 1.94 -5.17
CA ARG A 85 4.61 1.56 -6.47
C ARG A 85 3.16 1.13 -6.25
N LEU A 86 2.22 1.94 -6.71
CA LEU A 86 0.80 1.68 -6.52
C LEU A 86 0.26 0.79 -7.62
N LEU A 87 -0.34 -0.32 -7.21
CA LEU A 87 -0.90 -1.31 -8.11
C LEU A 87 -2.37 -1.53 -7.77
N ARG A 88 -3.25 -1.37 -8.76
CA ARG A 88 -4.64 -1.71 -8.60
C ARG A 88 -4.77 -3.22 -8.59
N VAL A 89 -5.43 -3.77 -7.57
CA VAL A 89 -5.58 -5.21 -7.41
C VAL A 89 -7.03 -5.58 -7.13
N SER A 90 -7.33 -6.84 -7.35
CA SER A 90 -8.55 -7.49 -6.91
C SER A 90 -8.19 -8.89 -6.41
N GLY A 91 -9.17 -9.67 -6.03
CA GLY A 91 -8.92 -11.04 -5.59
C GLY A 91 -10.19 -11.88 -5.56
N PRO A 92 -10.03 -13.21 -5.45
CA PRO A 92 -11.18 -14.13 -5.47
C PRO A 92 -12.00 -14.07 -4.18
N ARG A 93 -11.41 -13.54 -3.12
CA ARG A 93 -12.07 -13.36 -1.83
C ARG A 93 -11.40 -12.21 -1.07
N ARG A 94 -12.10 -11.67 -0.07
CA ARG A 94 -11.53 -10.62 0.77
C ARG A 94 -10.48 -11.20 1.69
N PRO A 95 -9.36 -10.50 1.88
CA PRO A 95 -8.34 -10.95 2.82
C PRO A 95 -8.84 -10.89 4.26
N ALA A 96 -8.36 -11.83 5.06
CA ALA A 96 -8.56 -11.85 6.50
C ALA A 96 -7.29 -11.37 7.21
N SER A 97 -7.29 -11.32 8.54
CA SER A 97 -6.10 -10.94 9.28
C SER A 97 -4.94 -11.87 8.98
N THR A 98 -3.74 -11.31 8.86
CA THR A 98 -2.50 -12.02 8.54
C THR A 98 -1.40 -11.62 9.52
N PRO A 99 -0.28 -12.37 9.59
CA PRO A 99 0.85 -11.95 10.42
C PRO A 99 1.45 -10.60 10.04
N ALA A 100 1.32 -10.19 8.78
CA ALA A 100 1.88 -8.93 8.30
C ALA A 100 1.09 -7.72 8.81
N PHE A 101 -0.21 -7.88 9.03
CA PHE A 101 -1.09 -6.78 9.41
C PHE A 101 -1.89 -7.11 10.65
N ARG A 102 -1.86 -6.18 11.59
CA ARG A 102 -2.60 -6.30 12.85
C ARG A 102 -4.10 -6.21 12.65
N GLU A 103 -4.53 -5.42 11.66
CA GLU A 103 -5.94 -5.19 11.37
C GLU A 103 -6.10 -4.89 9.89
N LEU A 104 -7.20 -5.33 9.31
CA LEU A 104 -7.63 -4.99 7.95
C LEU A 104 -9.01 -4.36 8.02
N ARG A 105 -9.24 -3.31 7.21
CA ARG A 105 -10.52 -2.59 7.22
C ARG A 105 -10.84 -2.08 5.83
N TRP A 106 -12.09 -2.24 5.42
CA TRP A 106 -12.62 -1.61 4.22
C TRP A 106 -13.16 -0.25 4.58
N CYS A 107 -12.57 0.81 4.03
CA CYS A 107 -12.90 2.18 4.42
C CYS A 107 -13.33 3.00 3.24
N ALA A 108 -14.39 3.81 3.43
CA ALA A 108 -14.70 4.89 2.50
C ALA A 108 -13.60 5.96 2.58
N PRO A 109 -13.34 6.72 1.49
CA PRO A 109 -12.26 7.71 1.48
C PRO A 109 -12.33 8.72 2.62
N ASP A 110 -13.53 9.20 2.97
CA ASP A 110 -13.69 10.18 4.05
C ASP A 110 -13.27 9.59 5.41
N ASP A 111 -13.53 8.31 5.64
CA ASP A 111 -13.16 7.65 6.88
C ASP A 111 -11.65 7.34 6.91
N ALA A 112 -11.07 7.03 5.74
CA ALA A 112 -9.64 6.79 5.63
C ALA A 112 -8.82 8.00 6.08
N GLY A 113 -9.27 9.21 5.75
CA GLY A 113 -8.59 10.44 6.14
C GLY A 113 -8.54 10.69 7.65
N LYS A 114 -9.34 9.97 8.43
CA LYS A 114 -9.37 10.09 9.90
C LYS A 114 -8.43 9.13 10.60
N LEU A 115 -7.82 8.21 9.85
CA LEU A 115 -6.90 7.22 10.40
C LEU A 115 -5.46 7.76 10.40
N GLY A 116 -4.67 7.34 11.38
CA GLY A 116 -3.27 7.75 11.46
C GLY A 116 -2.45 7.07 10.36
N MET A 117 -1.98 7.86 9.40
CA MET A 117 -1.15 7.40 8.28
C MET A 117 0.10 8.24 8.18
N SER A 118 1.18 7.64 7.64
CA SER A 118 2.36 8.42 7.26
C SER A 118 2.02 9.38 6.12
N THR A 119 2.81 10.43 5.98
CA THR A 119 2.64 11.38 4.86
C THR A 119 2.75 10.68 3.52
N ALA A 120 3.68 9.73 3.40
CA ALA A 120 3.85 8.96 2.15
C ALA A 120 2.59 8.19 1.81
N MET A 121 1.95 7.53 2.78
CA MET A 121 0.72 6.78 2.55
C MET A 121 -0.47 7.70 2.26
N GLN A 122 -0.52 8.88 2.88
CA GLN A 122 -1.55 9.87 2.54
C GLN A 122 -1.44 10.29 1.08
N ARG A 123 -0.21 10.51 0.59
CA ARG A 123 0.02 10.84 -0.82
C ARG A 123 -0.34 9.67 -1.73
N ALA A 124 -0.06 8.43 -1.30
CA ALA A 124 -0.45 7.25 -2.07
C ALA A 124 -1.98 7.13 -2.17
N LEU A 125 -2.67 7.36 -1.07
CA LEU A 125 -4.15 7.37 -1.06
C LEU A 125 -4.69 8.44 -2.00
N ASP A 126 -4.14 9.66 -1.94
CA ASP A 126 -4.56 10.76 -2.82
C ASP A 126 -4.34 10.40 -4.30
N LEU A 127 -3.18 9.84 -4.63
CA LEU A 127 -2.89 9.41 -6.00
C LEU A 127 -3.88 8.35 -6.48
N ALA A 128 -4.20 7.37 -5.64
CA ALA A 128 -5.17 6.34 -5.98
C ALA A 128 -6.56 6.93 -6.26
N LEU A 129 -7.01 7.86 -5.42
CA LEU A 129 -8.30 8.51 -5.59
C LEU A 129 -8.33 9.39 -6.84
N GLU A 130 -7.26 10.12 -7.12
CA GLU A 130 -7.12 10.93 -8.34
C GLU A 130 -7.12 10.07 -9.60
N ALA A 131 -6.61 8.84 -9.50
CA ALA A 131 -6.62 7.89 -10.62
C ALA A 131 -8.00 7.29 -10.91
N GLY A 132 -9.00 7.62 -10.10
CA GLY A 132 -10.38 7.20 -10.34
C GLY A 132 -10.68 5.74 -10.01
N VAL A 133 -9.99 5.17 -9.03
CA VAL A 133 -10.18 3.77 -8.65
C VAL A 133 -11.55 3.51 -8.01
N LEU A 134 -12.20 4.54 -7.48
CA LEU A 134 -13.54 4.45 -6.93
C LEU A 134 -14.53 5.17 -7.84
N PRO A 135 -15.68 4.56 -8.13
CA PRO A 135 -16.70 5.21 -8.96
C PRO A 135 -17.36 6.36 -8.23
N GLY A 136 -17.88 7.31 -8.99
CA GLY A 136 -18.69 8.41 -8.48
C GLY A 136 -17.92 9.52 -7.82
N GLY A 137 -16.63 9.55 -7.98
CA GLY A 137 -15.70 10.63 -7.60
C GLY A 137 -16.05 11.47 -6.40
#